data_c3f5a6dbafed888f15f3e9921f101bff
#
_entry.id   c3f5a6dbafed888f15f3e9921f101bff
#
_cell.length_a   1.000
_cell.length_b   1.000
_cell.length_c   1.000
_cell.angle_alpha   90.00
_cell.angle_beta   90.00
_cell.angle_gamma   90.00
#
_symmetry.space_group_name_H-M   'P 1'
#
loop_
_entity.id
_entity.type
_entity.pdbx_description
1 polymer ?
#
loop_
_entity_poly.entity_id
_entity_poly.type
_entity_poly.pdbx_seq_one_letter_code
_entity_poly.pdbx_strand_id
1 'polypeptide(L)'
;MRARGADAQATDAQATDAQALAERVVAGMLAHDAFTRWLGAEVVETAPRRSVVRMAVRDDMVNGFGTCHGGVTYALADSAFAFACNTHGRVSVALDVAASYPAPARAGDVLTAVAEPEAEARRVGFYRVTVTNQRGELVLLFRGTAYDTGRPHAAAVDPAADAAGR
;
A
#
# COMPACT_ATOMS: atom_id res chain seq x y z
N MET A 1 18.99 37.36 6.73
CA MET A 1 17.62 36.97 6.35
C MET A 1 17.57 36.05 5.10
N ARG A 2 18.66 35.28 4.78
CA ARG A 2 18.75 34.42 3.58
C ARG A 2 18.77 32.90 3.86
N ALA A 3 18.83 32.43 5.11
CA ALA A 3 18.94 31.02 5.42
C ALA A 3 17.60 30.22 5.33
N ARG A 4 16.46 30.87 5.62
CA ARG A 4 15.15 30.18 5.65
C ARG A 4 14.63 29.74 4.26
N GLY A 5 15.06 30.33 3.17
CA GLY A 5 14.63 30.00 1.83
C GLY A 5 15.30 28.75 1.25
N ALA A 6 16.57 28.51 1.60
CA ALA A 6 17.32 27.34 1.13
C ALA A 6 16.85 26.03 1.80
N ASP A 7 16.52 26.08 3.08
CA ASP A 7 16.03 24.93 3.83
C ASP A 7 14.62 24.50 3.36
N ALA A 8 13.74 25.46 3.03
CA ALA A 8 12.40 25.15 2.50
C ALA A 8 12.48 24.51 1.10
N GLN A 9 13.32 25.02 0.20
CA GLN A 9 13.51 24.46 -1.14
C GLN A 9 14.14 23.07 -1.11
N ALA A 10 15.09 22.80 -0.21
CA ALA A 10 15.66 21.49 -0.02
C ALA A 10 14.63 20.49 0.51
N THR A 11 13.75 20.91 1.40
CA THR A 11 12.67 20.06 1.95
C THR A 11 11.63 19.72 0.87
N ASP A 12 11.25 20.70 0.03
CA ASP A 12 10.30 20.49 -1.07
C ASP A 12 10.88 19.56 -2.16
N ALA A 13 12.16 19.69 -2.47
CA ALA A 13 12.85 18.81 -3.42
C ALA A 13 12.90 17.36 -2.89
N GLN A 14 13.24 17.16 -1.61
CA GLN A 14 13.26 15.83 -0.98
C GLN A 14 11.86 15.19 -0.93
N ALA A 15 10.83 15.96 -0.65
CA ALA A 15 9.45 15.47 -0.67
C ALA A 15 9.02 15.05 -2.08
N THR A 16 9.39 15.82 -3.11
CA THR A 16 9.12 15.50 -4.51
C THR A 16 9.85 14.22 -4.94
N ASP A 17 11.11 14.04 -4.55
CA ASP A 17 11.89 12.84 -4.85
C ASP A 17 11.31 11.60 -4.16
N ALA A 18 10.86 11.73 -2.90
CA ALA A 18 10.23 10.65 -2.17
C ALA A 18 8.88 10.23 -2.79
N GLN A 19 8.10 11.18 -3.25
CA GLN A 19 6.84 10.93 -3.96
C GLN A 19 7.09 10.20 -5.29
N ALA A 20 8.01 10.69 -6.10
CA ALA A 20 8.36 10.06 -7.37
C ALA A 20 8.92 8.63 -7.17
N LEU A 21 9.70 8.39 -6.11
CA LEU A 21 10.16 7.06 -5.75
C LEU A 21 9.00 6.13 -5.39
N ALA A 22 8.07 6.59 -4.55
CA ALA A 22 6.91 5.82 -4.13
C ALA A 22 6.07 5.37 -5.35
N GLU A 23 5.80 6.29 -6.28
CA GLU A 23 5.05 6.02 -7.50
C GLU A 23 5.76 5.00 -8.40
N ARG A 24 7.07 5.14 -8.62
CA ARG A 24 7.84 4.18 -9.43
C ARG A 24 7.84 2.79 -8.82
N VAL A 25 8.02 2.67 -7.50
CA VAL A 25 8.03 1.38 -6.80
C VAL A 25 6.66 0.69 -6.93
N VAL A 26 5.56 1.39 -6.63
CA VAL A 26 4.22 0.83 -6.71
C VAL A 26 3.87 0.45 -8.16
N ALA A 27 4.22 1.27 -9.14
CA ALA A 27 4.04 0.93 -10.55
C ALA A 27 4.83 -0.34 -10.95
N GLY A 28 6.07 -0.47 -10.47
CA GLY A 28 6.89 -1.66 -10.69
C GLY A 28 6.31 -2.92 -10.03
N MET A 29 5.74 -2.81 -8.83
CA MET A 29 5.03 -3.91 -8.17
C MET A 29 3.80 -4.32 -8.99
N LEU A 30 2.95 -3.36 -9.37
CA LEU A 30 1.71 -3.61 -10.15
C LEU A 30 1.97 -4.26 -11.51
N ALA A 31 3.07 -3.93 -12.17
CA ALA A 31 3.43 -4.50 -13.47
C ALA A 31 3.51 -6.05 -13.43
N HIS A 32 3.88 -6.63 -12.29
CA HIS A 32 4.06 -8.06 -12.10
C HIS A 32 3.03 -8.70 -11.15
N ASP A 33 2.10 -7.91 -10.58
CA ASP A 33 1.10 -8.38 -9.62
C ASP A 33 -0.15 -8.92 -10.33
N ALA A 34 -0.12 -10.22 -10.64
CA ALA A 34 -1.25 -10.91 -11.23
C ALA A 34 -2.45 -11.01 -10.28
N PHE A 35 -2.19 -11.06 -8.96
CA PHE A 35 -3.24 -11.23 -7.97
C PHE A 35 -4.07 -9.94 -7.80
N THR A 36 -3.45 -8.79 -7.68
CA THR A 36 -4.15 -7.49 -7.62
C THR A 36 -4.98 -7.25 -8.89
N ARG A 37 -4.46 -7.64 -10.07
CA ARG A 37 -5.24 -7.58 -11.33
C ARG A 37 -6.44 -8.52 -11.31
N TRP A 38 -6.26 -9.79 -10.85
CA TRP A 38 -7.37 -10.75 -10.74
C TRP A 38 -8.43 -10.26 -9.74
N LEU A 39 -8.02 -9.68 -8.64
CA LEU A 39 -8.90 -9.08 -7.64
C LEU A 39 -9.73 -7.93 -8.23
N GLY A 40 -9.24 -7.29 -9.29
CA GLY A 40 -9.85 -6.10 -9.87
C GLY A 40 -9.63 -4.85 -9.01
N ALA A 41 -8.54 -4.87 -8.25
CA ALA A 41 -8.18 -3.75 -7.38
C ALA A 41 -7.33 -2.71 -8.13
N GLU A 42 -7.56 -1.45 -7.82
CA GLU A 42 -6.94 -0.26 -8.41
C GLU A 42 -6.24 0.56 -7.33
N VAL A 43 -4.97 0.91 -7.54
CA VAL A 43 -4.29 1.88 -6.68
C VAL A 43 -4.74 3.28 -7.11
N VAL A 44 -5.46 3.97 -6.23
CA VAL A 44 -6.02 5.31 -6.52
C VAL A 44 -5.16 6.45 -5.93
N GLU A 45 -4.31 6.11 -4.96
CA GLU A 45 -3.35 7.06 -4.40
C GLU A 45 -2.10 6.33 -3.92
N THR A 46 -0.94 6.91 -4.20
CA THR A 46 0.35 6.50 -3.68
C THR A 46 1.07 7.72 -3.09
N ALA A 47 1.54 7.59 -1.86
CA ALA A 47 2.41 8.58 -1.22
C ALA A 47 3.49 7.85 -0.40
N PRO A 48 4.56 8.52 0.04
CA PRO A 48 5.54 7.91 0.92
C PRO A 48 4.86 7.29 2.15
N ARG A 49 5.02 5.97 2.32
CA ARG A 49 4.45 5.16 3.40
C ARG A 49 2.93 5.05 3.42
N ARG A 50 2.26 5.48 2.36
CA ARG A 50 0.80 5.46 2.27
C ARG A 50 0.35 4.93 0.92
N SER A 51 -0.74 4.16 0.92
CA SER A 51 -1.45 3.80 -0.30
C SER A 51 -2.96 3.76 -0.08
N VAL A 52 -3.70 4.05 -1.14
CA VAL A 52 -5.15 3.88 -1.19
C VAL A 52 -5.49 2.96 -2.36
N VAL A 53 -6.16 1.86 -2.06
CA VAL A 53 -6.55 0.85 -3.05
C VAL A 53 -8.06 0.67 -3.03
N ARG A 54 -8.67 0.59 -4.20
CA ARG A 54 -10.13 0.46 -4.37
C ARG A 54 -10.47 -0.80 -5.15
N MET A 55 -11.62 -1.40 -4.84
CA MET A 55 -12.14 -2.58 -5.51
C MET A 55 -13.66 -2.61 -5.45
N ALA A 56 -14.32 -3.05 -6.53
CA ALA A 56 -15.72 -3.42 -6.50
C ALA A 56 -15.88 -4.90 -6.09
N VAL A 57 -16.81 -5.19 -5.19
CA VAL A 57 -17.16 -6.56 -4.81
C VAL A 57 -18.02 -7.19 -5.90
N ARG A 58 -17.52 -8.23 -6.56
CA ARG A 58 -18.22 -8.99 -7.58
C ARG A 58 -19.06 -10.12 -6.98
N ASP A 59 -20.01 -10.66 -7.75
CA ASP A 59 -20.86 -11.78 -7.33
C ASP A 59 -20.06 -13.06 -7.03
N ASP A 60 -18.94 -13.29 -7.74
CA ASP A 60 -18.05 -14.44 -7.52
C ASP A 60 -17.15 -14.31 -6.26
N MET A 61 -17.24 -13.20 -5.55
CA MET A 61 -16.54 -12.94 -4.29
C MET A 61 -17.43 -13.19 -3.05
N VAL A 62 -18.68 -13.64 -3.24
CA VAL A 62 -19.64 -13.83 -2.17
C VAL A 62 -19.50 -15.22 -1.55
N ASN A 63 -19.58 -15.28 -0.23
CA ASN A 63 -19.57 -16.54 0.54
C ASN A 63 -20.97 -17.14 0.67
N GLY A 64 -21.08 -18.31 1.28
CA GLY A 64 -22.34 -19.03 1.49
C GLY A 64 -23.39 -18.30 2.36
N PHE A 65 -23.02 -17.18 2.99
CA PHE A 65 -23.94 -16.33 3.78
C PHE A 65 -24.46 -15.13 2.98
N GLY A 66 -24.11 -15.01 1.69
CA GLY A 66 -24.53 -13.89 0.84
C GLY A 66 -23.77 -12.58 1.11
N THR A 67 -22.61 -12.64 1.74
CA THR A 67 -21.73 -11.50 1.98
C THR A 67 -20.39 -11.70 1.30
N CYS A 68 -19.66 -10.62 1.05
CA CYS A 68 -18.29 -10.69 0.54
C CYS A 68 -17.44 -11.61 1.44
N HIS A 69 -16.72 -12.53 0.83
CA HIS A 69 -15.84 -13.43 1.59
C HIS A 69 -14.76 -12.62 2.33
N GLY A 70 -14.55 -12.89 3.62
CA GLY A 70 -13.58 -12.17 4.44
C GLY A 70 -12.16 -12.22 3.88
N GLY A 71 -11.77 -13.31 3.21
CA GLY A 71 -10.49 -13.43 2.51
C GLY A 71 -10.32 -12.43 1.37
N VAL A 72 -11.42 -11.98 0.73
CA VAL A 72 -11.38 -10.97 -0.34
C VAL A 72 -11.11 -9.58 0.24
N THR A 73 -11.83 -9.21 1.31
CA THR A 73 -11.60 -7.92 2.00
C THR A 73 -10.22 -7.86 2.65
N TYR A 74 -9.75 -9.00 3.19
CA TYR A 74 -8.38 -9.16 3.69
C TYR A 74 -7.36 -8.95 2.57
N ALA A 75 -7.51 -9.58 1.42
CA ALA A 75 -6.59 -9.47 0.29
C ALA A 75 -6.47 -8.03 -0.23
N LEU A 76 -7.58 -7.27 -0.26
CA LEU A 76 -7.55 -5.85 -0.59
C LEU A 76 -6.72 -5.05 0.42
N ALA A 77 -6.88 -5.31 1.72
CA ALA A 77 -6.13 -4.65 2.77
C ALA A 77 -4.63 -5.01 2.72
N ASP A 78 -4.31 -6.29 2.48
CA ASP A 78 -2.95 -6.79 2.37
C ASP A 78 -2.22 -6.17 1.16
N SER A 79 -2.90 -6.04 0.00
CA SER A 79 -2.36 -5.33 -1.16
C SER A 79 -2.05 -3.87 -0.83
N ALA A 80 -2.97 -3.15 -0.18
CA ALA A 80 -2.74 -1.77 0.25
C ALA A 80 -1.55 -1.66 1.22
N PHE A 81 -1.47 -2.57 2.21
CA PHE A 81 -0.35 -2.66 3.14
C PHE A 81 0.98 -2.92 2.41
N ALA A 82 1.01 -3.88 1.47
CA ALA A 82 2.20 -4.21 0.70
C ALA A 82 2.70 -3.01 -0.11
N PHE A 83 1.81 -2.27 -0.77
CA PHE A 83 2.19 -1.06 -1.49
C PHE A 83 2.74 0.00 -0.54
N ALA A 84 2.04 0.33 0.54
CA ALA A 84 2.46 1.37 1.49
C ALA A 84 3.83 1.09 2.10
N CYS A 85 4.08 -0.14 2.56
CA CYS A 85 5.33 -0.49 3.24
C CYS A 85 6.55 -0.60 2.31
N ASN A 86 6.35 -0.62 0.98
CA ASN A 86 7.43 -0.71 -0.01
C ASN A 86 7.80 0.64 -0.65
N THR A 87 7.00 1.69 -0.48
CA THR A 87 7.18 3.02 -1.13
C THR A 87 8.54 3.66 -0.91
N HIS A 88 9.30 3.24 0.11
CA HIS A 88 10.62 3.79 0.43
C HIS A 88 11.78 3.17 -0.39
N GLY A 89 11.47 2.33 -1.38
CA GLY A 89 12.45 1.80 -2.34
C GLY A 89 13.21 0.56 -1.88
N ARG A 90 12.92 0.01 -0.70
CA ARG A 90 13.46 -1.27 -0.23
C ARG A 90 12.36 -2.31 -0.09
N VAL A 91 12.70 -3.56 -0.39
CA VAL A 91 11.76 -4.67 -0.30
C VAL A 91 11.40 -4.94 1.15
N SER A 92 10.14 -4.72 1.48
CA SER A 92 9.54 -5.05 2.76
C SER A 92 8.57 -6.22 2.61
N VAL A 93 8.56 -7.12 3.60
CA VAL A 93 7.69 -8.30 3.64
C VAL A 93 6.90 -8.32 4.95
N ALA A 94 5.69 -8.89 4.90
CA ALA A 94 4.88 -9.07 6.10
C ALA A 94 5.54 -10.08 7.06
N LEU A 95 5.58 -9.74 8.34
CA LEU A 95 5.96 -10.65 9.44
C LEU A 95 4.74 -11.18 10.17
N ASP A 96 3.78 -10.31 10.42
CA ASP A 96 2.58 -10.64 11.16
C ASP A 96 1.44 -9.74 10.71
N VAL A 97 0.22 -10.25 10.75
CA VAL A 97 -0.98 -9.52 10.43
C VAL A 97 -2.15 -9.94 11.30
N ALA A 98 -3.01 -9.00 11.63
CA ALA A 98 -4.28 -9.23 12.33
C ALA A 98 -5.41 -8.49 11.62
N ALA A 99 -6.58 -9.13 11.53
CA ALA A 99 -7.74 -8.55 10.88
C ALA A 99 -9.00 -8.70 11.74
N SER A 100 -9.81 -7.65 11.80
CA SER A 100 -11.12 -7.60 12.45
C SER A 100 -12.16 -7.14 11.44
N TYR A 101 -13.35 -7.74 11.48
CA TYR A 101 -14.44 -7.53 10.51
C TYR A 101 -15.67 -6.92 11.20
N PRO A 102 -15.73 -5.59 11.39
CA PRO A 102 -16.85 -4.94 12.12
C PRO A 102 -18.18 -5.01 11.39
N ALA A 103 -18.19 -4.94 10.05
CA ALA A 103 -19.38 -5.00 9.23
C ALA A 103 -19.18 -5.85 7.96
N PRO A 104 -20.23 -6.52 7.45
CA PRO A 104 -20.14 -7.27 6.21
C PRO A 104 -20.15 -6.32 5.00
N ALA A 105 -19.35 -6.63 3.98
CA ALA A 105 -19.52 -6.08 2.63
C ALA A 105 -20.45 -6.99 1.81
N ARG A 106 -21.03 -6.47 0.72
CA ARG A 106 -21.95 -7.18 -0.16
C ARG A 106 -21.53 -7.02 -1.62
N ALA A 107 -22.04 -7.90 -2.48
CA ALA A 107 -21.87 -7.72 -3.93
C ALA A 107 -22.38 -6.33 -4.35
N GLY A 108 -21.63 -5.66 -5.23
CA GLY A 108 -21.87 -4.29 -5.66
C GLY A 108 -21.33 -3.19 -4.74
N ASP A 109 -20.85 -3.52 -3.52
CA ASP A 109 -20.13 -2.53 -2.71
C ASP A 109 -18.79 -2.17 -3.35
N VAL A 110 -18.41 -0.91 -3.22
CA VAL A 110 -17.07 -0.41 -3.58
C VAL A 110 -16.27 -0.23 -2.30
N LEU A 111 -15.25 -1.05 -2.16
CA LEU A 111 -14.36 -1.04 -1.00
C LEU A 111 -13.14 -0.15 -1.25
N THR A 112 -12.78 0.64 -0.26
CA THR A 112 -11.56 1.47 -0.27
C THR A 112 -10.70 1.09 0.94
N ALA A 113 -9.49 0.61 0.67
CA ALA A 113 -8.47 0.31 1.67
C ALA A 113 -7.47 1.47 1.75
N VAL A 114 -7.29 2.03 2.94
CA VAL A 114 -6.30 3.08 3.22
C VAL A 114 -5.27 2.51 4.16
N ALA A 115 -4.02 2.38 3.70
CA ALA A 115 -2.88 1.91 4.47
C ALA A 115 -1.98 3.07 4.89
N GLU A 116 -1.70 3.16 6.19
CA GLU A 116 -0.90 4.22 6.81
C GLU A 116 0.00 3.64 7.92
N PRO A 117 1.21 4.22 8.15
CA PRO A 117 2.07 3.80 9.24
C PRO A 117 1.49 4.23 10.58
N GLU A 118 1.57 3.36 11.60
CA GLU A 118 1.31 3.71 13.01
C GLU A 118 2.61 4.00 13.75
N ALA A 119 3.69 3.26 13.44
CA ALA A 119 5.01 3.41 14.04
C ALA A 119 6.09 2.75 13.19
N GLU A 120 7.33 3.10 13.45
CA GLU A 120 8.52 2.50 12.85
C GLU A 120 9.62 2.30 13.89
N ALA A 121 10.32 1.17 13.80
CA ALA A 121 11.45 0.83 14.67
C ALA A 121 12.54 0.12 13.86
N ARG A 122 13.60 0.84 13.50
CA ARG A 122 14.76 0.34 12.73
C ARG A 122 14.34 -0.27 11.39
N ARG A 123 14.17 -1.60 11.33
CA ARG A 123 13.79 -2.38 10.12
C ARG A 123 12.36 -2.89 10.17
N VAL A 124 11.57 -2.48 11.15
CA VAL A 124 10.19 -2.92 11.33
C VAL A 124 9.26 -1.73 11.24
N GLY A 125 8.25 -1.83 10.39
CA GLY A 125 7.17 -0.86 10.25
C GLY A 125 5.84 -1.46 10.72
N PHE A 126 5.07 -0.71 11.50
CA PHE A 126 3.74 -1.07 11.95
C PHE A 126 2.72 -0.23 11.18
N TYR A 127 1.77 -0.89 10.56
CA TYR A 127 0.80 -0.25 9.69
C TYR A 127 -0.62 -0.58 10.11
N ARG A 128 -1.50 0.38 9.96
CA ARG A 128 -2.94 0.19 10.01
C ARG A 128 -3.51 0.30 8.61
N VAL A 129 -4.44 -0.60 8.26
CA VAL A 129 -5.28 -0.47 7.08
C VAL A 129 -6.73 -0.44 7.51
N THR A 130 -7.47 0.56 7.07
CA THR A 130 -8.92 0.63 7.22
C THR A 130 -9.56 0.37 5.86
N VAL A 131 -10.52 -0.58 5.82
CA VAL A 131 -11.32 -0.82 4.63
C VAL A 131 -12.74 -0.35 4.91
N THR A 132 -13.19 0.60 4.11
CA THR A 132 -14.57 1.11 4.18
C THR A 132 -15.31 0.86 2.87
N ASN A 133 -16.64 0.76 2.93
CA ASN A 133 -17.45 0.77 1.73
C ASN A 133 -17.81 2.21 1.30
N GLN A 134 -18.53 2.38 0.21
CA GLN A 134 -18.95 3.67 -0.36
C GLN A 134 -19.85 4.51 0.57
N ARG A 135 -20.39 3.91 1.64
CA ARG A 135 -21.20 4.59 2.68
C ARG A 135 -20.37 5.03 3.87
N GLY A 136 -19.04 4.76 3.86
CA GLY A 136 -18.14 5.03 4.98
C GLY A 136 -18.24 4.00 6.13
N GLU A 137 -18.94 2.87 5.94
CA GLU A 137 -19.00 1.81 6.95
C GLU A 137 -17.66 1.07 7.00
N LEU A 138 -17.13 0.86 8.21
CA LEU A 138 -15.89 0.12 8.43
C LEU A 138 -16.14 -1.38 8.23
N VAL A 139 -15.60 -1.95 7.15
CA VAL A 139 -15.74 -3.36 6.77
C VAL A 139 -14.62 -4.21 7.34
N LEU A 140 -13.41 -3.67 7.37
CA LEU A 140 -12.25 -4.37 7.90
C LEU A 140 -11.28 -3.39 8.54
N LEU A 141 -10.75 -3.77 9.70
CA LEU A 141 -9.60 -3.17 10.33
C LEU A 141 -8.45 -4.18 10.30
N PHE A 142 -7.36 -3.82 9.63
CA PHE A 142 -6.17 -4.64 9.48
C PHE A 142 -4.98 -3.94 10.14
N ARG A 143 -4.13 -4.71 10.81
CA ARG A 143 -2.83 -4.28 11.30
C ARG A 143 -1.77 -5.22 10.78
N GLY A 144 -0.72 -4.66 10.18
CA GLY A 144 0.39 -5.41 9.62
C GLY A 144 1.72 -4.94 10.19
N THR A 145 2.61 -5.89 10.43
CA THR A 145 4.01 -5.66 10.76
C THR A 145 4.85 -6.00 9.56
N ALA A 146 5.55 -5.01 9.00
CA ALA A 146 6.44 -5.17 7.86
C ALA A 146 7.90 -5.21 8.30
N TYR A 147 8.71 -6.05 7.64
CA TYR A 147 10.15 -6.12 7.82
C TYR A 147 10.88 -5.67 6.57
N ASP A 148 11.70 -4.62 6.71
CA ASP A 148 12.60 -4.15 5.66
C ASP A 148 13.78 -5.14 5.51
N THR A 149 13.83 -5.83 4.37
CA THR A 149 14.89 -6.81 4.07
C THR A 149 16.26 -6.17 3.84
N GLY A 150 16.32 -4.85 3.64
CA GLY A 150 17.51 -4.10 3.25
C GLY A 150 17.85 -4.21 1.76
N ARG A 151 17.15 -5.07 0.99
CA ARG A 151 17.36 -5.20 -0.45
C ARG A 151 16.66 -4.04 -1.18
N PRO A 152 17.30 -3.43 -2.18
CA PRO A 152 16.63 -2.41 -2.99
C PRO A 152 15.48 -3.06 -3.78
N HIS A 153 14.42 -2.29 -3.99
CA HIS A 153 13.36 -2.64 -4.92
C HIS A 153 13.87 -2.44 -6.36
N ALA A 154 13.60 -3.37 -7.28
CA ALA A 154 14.10 -3.28 -8.65
C ALA A 154 13.73 -1.94 -9.34
N ALA A 155 12.52 -1.44 -9.10
CA ALA A 155 12.06 -0.16 -9.62
C ALA A 155 12.66 1.08 -8.93
N ALA A 156 13.40 0.90 -7.82
CA ALA A 156 14.10 1.98 -7.12
C ALA A 156 15.57 2.12 -7.57
N VAL A 157 16.10 1.11 -8.25
CA VAL A 157 17.46 1.14 -8.80
C VAL A 157 17.41 1.90 -10.12
N ASP A 158 18.17 2.98 -10.23
CA ASP A 158 18.32 3.71 -11.48
C ASP A 158 19.05 2.83 -12.50
N PRO A 159 18.45 2.48 -13.66
CA PRO A 159 19.10 1.65 -14.66
C PRO A 159 20.41 2.27 -15.21
N ALA A 160 20.59 3.58 -15.10
CA ALA A 160 21.83 4.26 -15.49
C ALA A 160 22.98 4.08 -14.48
N ALA A 161 22.67 3.91 -13.18
CA ALA A 161 23.68 3.69 -12.13
C ALA A 161 24.22 2.25 -12.14
N ASP A 162 23.40 1.25 -12.51
CA ASP A 162 23.81 -0.15 -12.58
C ASP A 162 24.72 -0.45 -13.79
N ALA A 163 24.61 0.34 -14.86
CA ALA A 163 25.47 0.22 -16.06
C ALA A 163 26.90 0.79 -15.84
N ALA A 164 27.11 1.66 -14.86
CA ALA A 164 28.40 2.27 -14.57
C ALA A 164 29.24 1.47 -13.55
N GLY A 165 28.68 0.41 -12.95
CA GLY A 165 29.34 -0.43 -11.91
C GLY A 165 29.77 -1.82 -12.39
N ARG A 166 29.74 -2.09 -13.70
CA ARG A 166 30.20 -3.36 -14.28
C ARG A 166 31.46 -3.17 -15.10
#